data_b23c203d0e66974945f267dc75455d6a
#
_entry.id   b23c203d0e66974945f267dc75455d6a
#
_cell.length_a   1.000
_cell.length_b   1.000
_cell.length_c   1.000
_cell.angle_alpha   90.00
_cell.angle_beta   90.00
_cell.angle_gamma   90.00
#
_symmetry.space_group_name_H-M   'P 1'
#
loop_
_entity.id
_entity.type
_entity.pdbx_description
1 polymer ?
#
loop_
_entity_poly.entity_id
_entity_poly.type
_entity_poly.pdbx_seq_one_letter_code
_entity_poly.pdbx_strand_id
1 'polypeptide(L)'
;MKKITAPRIPDGDLTVYPNDTYFIEDIGEVSEQIFRKTTLTGEIFEHFHLETIIFDGCVFDSVSLVSANLTDVVFKNCDLSNLDLMGAIIHRVRFENCKLIGVNFSDATLRNCVFVDCYADYVAFRYANLKWVAFEAGAYTNSDFSGAQLVDTYLE
;
A
#
# COMPACT_ATOMS: atom_id res chain seq x y z
N MET A 1 6.34 -19.09 -14.61
CA MET A 1 6.02 -17.81 -13.90
C MET A 1 6.92 -17.65 -12.70
N LYS A 2 7.55 -16.51 -12.50
CA LYS A 2 8.36 -16.28 -11.31
C LYS A 2 7.43 -16.02 -10.13
N LYS A 3 7.65 -16.71 -9.01
CA LYS A 3 6.79 -16.57 -7.84
C LYS A 3 6.96 -15.17 -7.23
N ILE A 4 5.85 -14.46 -7.02
CA ILE A 4 5.84 -13.20 -6.28
C ILE A 4 6.25 -13.49 -4.83
N THR A 5 7.18 -12.71 -4.31
CA THR A 5 7.64 -12.87 -2.92
C THR A 5 6.68 -12.14 -1.99
N ALA A 6 6.07 -12.85 -1.08
CA ALA A 6 5.18 -12.29 -0.06
C ALA A 6 5.92 -11.37 0.93
N PRO A 7 5.20 -10.49 1.63
CA PRO A 7 5.75 -9.74 2.76
C PRO A 7 6.38 -10.67 3.80
N ARG A 8 7.51 -10.26 4.35
CA ARG A 8 8.25 -10.99 5.38
C ARG A 8 7.81 -10.48 6.75
N ILE A 9 6.64 -10.95 7.19
CA ILE A 9 6.13 -10.63 8.51
C ILE A 9 6.62 -11.73 9.47
N PRO A 10 7.32 -11.40 10.56
CA PRO A 10 7.79 -12.39 11.52
C PRO A 10 6.61 -13.10 12.21
N ASP A 11 6.79 -14.37 12.54
CA ASP A 11 5.81 -15.17 13.30
C ASP A 11 5.74 -14.79 14.79
N GLY A 12 6.36 -13.70 15.17
CA GLY A 12 6.47 -13.21 16.55
C GLY A 12 5.65 -11.97 16.84
N ASP A 13 5.85 -11.44 18.01
CA ASP A 13 5.05 -10.35 18.58
C ASP A 13 5.37 -9.01 17.92
N LEU A 14 4.63 -8.67 16.86
CA LEU A 14 4.55 -7.27 16.43
C LEU A 14 3.85 -6.46 17.55
N THR A 15 4.37 -5.30 17.84
CA THR A 15 3.72 -4.41 18.81
C THR A 15 2.37 -3.96 18.27
N VAL A 16 1.30 -4.23 19.04
CA VAL A 16 -0.03 -3.76 18.67
C VAL A 16 -0.18 -2.30 19.10
N TYR A 17 -0.41 -1.44 18.14
CA TYR A 17 -0.67 -0.03 18.42
C TYR A 17 -2.08 0.13 18.99
N PRO A 18 -2.28 0.85 20.09
CA PRO A 18 -3.61 1.04 20.69
C PRO A 18 -4.55 1.82 19.76
N ASN A 19 -5.87 1.58 19.90
CA ASN A 19 -6.94 2.01 19.00
C ASN A 19 -7.24 3.53 18.99
N ASP A 20 -6.40 4.36 19.55
CA ASP A 20 -6.63 5.81 19.60
C ASP A 20 -5.99 6.51 18.41
N THR A 21 -6.57 7.63 18.01
CA THR A 21 -6.05 8.47 16.92
C THR A 21 -4.63 8.92 17.25
N TYR A 22 -3.64 8.40 16.53
CA TYR A 22 -2.25 8.76 16.75
C TYR A 22 -1.71 9.59 15.61
N PHE A 23 -1.11 10.69 16.01
CA PHE A 23 -0.19 11.43 15.17
C PHE A 23 1.15 10.70 15.18
N ILE A 24 1.62 10.27 14.04
CA ILE A 24 2.99 9.81 13.86
C ILE A 24 3.82 11.09 13.71
N GLU A 25 4.01 11.80 14.82
CA GLU A 25 4.81 13.02 14.80
C GLU A 25 6.30 12.68 14.68
N ASP A 26 6.97 13.30 13.69
CA ASP A 26 8.42 13.48 13.57
C ASP A 26 9.34 12.24 13.55
N ILE A 27 8.80 11.05 13.32
CA ILE A 27 9.65 9.86 13.18
C ILE A 27 9.58 9.42 11.71
N GLY A 28 10.55 9.74 10.90
CA GLY A 28 10.58 9.37 9.47
C GLY A 28 10.50 7.85 9.18
N GLU A 29 10.27 7.02 10.21
CA GLU A 29 10.23 5.56 10.10
C GLU A 29 9.30 4.93 11.14
N VAL A 30 8.51 3.93 10.70
CA VAL A 30 7.74 3.02 11.58
C VAL A 30 8.04 1.59 11.19
N SER A 31 8.35 0.75 12.16
CA SER A 31 8.66 -0.66 11.93
C SER A 31 8.07 -1.60 12.99
N GLU A 32 7.89 -2.87 12.60
CA GLU A 32 7.49 -3.99 13.47
C GLU A 32 6.21 -3.74 14.27
N GLN A 33 5.17 -3.18 13.62
CA GLN A 33 3.92 -2.80 14.30
C GLN A 33 2.67 -3.34 13.61
N ILE A 34 1.62 -3.50 14.40
CA ILE A 34 0.27 -3.77 13.93
C ILE A 34 -0.64 -2.61 14.34
N PHE A 35 -1.25 -1.97 13.34
CA PHE A 35 -2.32 -0.99 13.53
C PHE A 35 -3.66 -1.67 13.28
N ARG A 36 -4.58 -1.59 14.22
CA ARG A 36 -5.91 -2.17 14.08
C ARG A 36 -6.99 -1.12 14.25
N LYS A 37 -7.90 -1.03 13.28
CA LYS A 37 -9.08 -0.14 13.33
C LYS A 37 -8.72 1.31 13.68
N THR A 38 -7.56 1.76 13.21
CA THR A 38 -7.03 3.10 13.44
C THR A 38 -7.39 3.99 12.26
N THR A 39 -7.77 5.23 12.52
CA THR A 39 -7.93 6.25 11.50
C THR A 39 -6.71 7.17 11.52
N LEU A 40 -6.03 7.26 10.39
CA LEU A 40 -4.97 8.23 10.12
C LEU A 40 -5.59 9.38 9.35
N THR A 41 -5.43 10.62 9.79
CA THR A 41 -6.14 11.76 9.21
C THR A 41 -5.22 12.94 8.94
N GLY A 42 -5.24 13.43 7.70
CA GLY A 42 -4.68 14.74 7.34
C GLY A 42 -3.15 14.86 7.41
N GLU A 43 -2.44 13.74 7.44
CA GLU A 43 -0.99 13.74 7.61
C GLU A 43 -0.26 13.68 6.26
N ILE A 44 0.84 14.44 6.16
CA ILE A 44 1.74 14.41 5.00
C ILE A 44 3.07 13.79 5.45
N PHE A 45 3.33 12.59 4.97
CA PHE A 45 4.54 11.83 5.28
C PHE A 45 5.40 11.67 4.03
N GLU A 46 6.06 12.73 3.60
CA GLU A 46 7.00 12.66 2.49
C GLU A 46 8.26 11.88 2.89
N HIS A 47 8.71 10.97 1.99
CA HIS A 47 9.89 10.13 2.20
C HIS A 47 9.83 9.24 3.45
N PHE A 48 8.64 8.91 3.91
CA PHE A 48 8.42 8.11 5.11
C PHE A 48 8.79 6.63 4.88
N HIS A 49 9.31 5.96 5.89
CA HIS A 49 9.65 4.55 5.84
C HIS A 49 8.69 3.72 6.68
N LEU A 50 8.04 2.76 6.03
CA LEU A 50 7.17 1.77 6.66
C LEU A 50 7.79 0.39 6.42
N GLU A 51 8.23 -0.29 7.49
CA GLU A 51 8.85 -1.60 7.37
C GLU A 51 8.23 -2.63 8.32
N THR A 52 7.85 -3.78 7.80
CA THR A 52 7.31 -4.89 8.60
C THR A 52 6.05 -4.48 9.38
N ILE A 53 5.03 -4.00 8.68
CA ILE A 53 3.82 -3.44 9.29
C ILE A 53 2.58 -4.17 8.79
N ILE A 54 1.61 -4.36 9.69
CA ILE A 54 0.25 -4.75 9.34
C ILE A 54 -0.71 -3.63 9.70
N PHE A 55 -1.46 -3.15 8.70
CA PHE A 55 -2.65 -2.33 8.90
C PHE A 55 -3.87 -3.21 8.71
N ASP A 56 -4.70 -3.39 9.74
CA ASP A 56 -5.91 -4.20 9.71
C ASP A 56 -7.15 -3.37 10.08
N GLY A 57 -8.05 -3.19 9.13
CA GLY A 57 -9.26 -2.39 9.30
C GLY A 57 -9.02 -0.89 9.49
N CYS A 58 -7.90 -0.37 8.98
CA CYS A 58 -7.53 1.04 9.13
C CYS A 58 -8.14 1.90 8.03
N VAL A 59 -8.30 3.19 8.34
CA VAL A 59 -8.75 4.22 7.40
C VAL A 59 -7.65 5.26 7.22
N PHE A 60 -7.35 5.62 5.97
CA PHE A 60 -6.39 6.66 5.61
C PHE A 60 -7.15 7.84 5.02
N ASP A 61 -7.57 8.76 5.88
CA ASP A 61 -8.37 9.92 5.48
C ASP A 61 -7.47 11.13 5.19
N SER A 62 -7.39 11.51 3.93
CA SER A 62 -6.57 12.65 3.49
C SER A 62 -5.07 12.51 3.85
N VAL A 63 -4.55 11.29 3.79
CA VAL A 63 -3.13 10.99 4.06
C VAL A 63 -2.34 11.06 2.76
N SER A 64 -1.13 11.60 2.83
CA SER A 64 -0.15 11.58 1.73
C SER A 64 1.11 10.83 2.15
N LEU A 65 1.50 9.86 1.31
CA LEU A 65 2.73 9.06 1.43
C LEU A 65 3.60 9.24 0.18
N VAL A 66 3.67 10.46 -0.34
CA VAL A 66 4.47 10.80 -1.52
C VAL A 66 5.93 10.45 -1.30
N SER A 67 6.52 9.73 -2.27
CA SER A 67 7.89 9.25 -2.22
C SER A 67 8.24 8.38 -1.00
N ALA A 68 7.25 7.83 -0.32
CA ALA A 68 7.47 6.93 0.82
C ALA A 68 8.11 5.59 0.38
N ASN A 69 8.75 4.93 1.33
CA ASN A 69 9.30 3.59 1.15
C ASN A 69 8.51 2.59 2.00
N LEU A 70 7.84 1.67 1.35
CA LEU A 70 7.06 0.60 1.98
C LEU A 70 7.74 -0.75 1.71
N THR A 71 8.18 -1.43 2.75
CA THR A 71 8.80 -2.74 2.64
C THR A 71 8.18 -3.72 3.64
N ASP A 72 7.76 -4.88 3.14
CA ASP A 72 7.13 -5.91 3.98
C ASP A 72 5.88 -5.41 4.72
N VAL A 73 4.95 -4.77 3.98
CA VAL A 73 3.72 -4.20 4.54
C VAL A 73 2.50 -4.99 4.08
N VAL A 74 1.55 -5.17 5.00
CA VAL A 74 0.24 -5.75 4.71
C VAL A 74 -0.85 -4.74 5.04
N PHE A 75 -1.64 -4.38 4.04
CA PHE A 75 -2.90 -3.67 4.23
C PHE A 75 -4.03 -4.68 4.11
N LYS A 76 -4.81 -4.86 5.16
CA LYS A 76 -5.94 -5.78 5.21
C LYS A 76 -7.21 -5.06 5.66
N ASN A 77 -8.30 -5.24 4.90
CA ASN A 77 -9.58 -4.62 5.21
C ASN A 77 -9.53 -3.09 5.38
N CYS A 78 -8.60 -2.41 4.71
CA CYS A 78 -8.38 -0.97 4.89
C CYS A 78 -9.16 -0.14 3.87
N ASP A 79 -9.57 1.07 4.28
CA ASP A 79 -9.99 2.12 3.36
C ASP A 79 -8.78 3.04 3.08
N LEU A 80 -8.25 2.95 1.86
CA LEU A 80 -7.11 3.71 1.36
C LEU A 80 -7.56 4.71 0.28
N SER A 81 -8.85 5.05 0.23
CA SER A 81 -9.40 5.92 -0.82
C SER A 81 -8.67 7.26 -0.86
N ASN A 82 -8.25 7.67 -2.07
CA ASN A 82 -7.49 8.89 -2.35
C ASN A 82 -6.11 8.98 -1.68
N LEU A 83 -5.57 7.87 -1.17
CA LEU A 83 -4.20 7.85 -0.64
C LEU A 83 -3.21 8.21 -1.75
N ASP A 84 -2.33 9.18 -1.48
CA ASP A 84 -1.30 9.59 -2.43
C ASP A 84 0.01 8.84 -2.15
N LEU A 85 0.38 7.97 -3.10
CA LEU A 85 1.60 7.17 -3.12
C LEU A 85 2.48 7.51 -4.34
N MET A 86 2.35 8.75 -4.86
CA MET A 86 3.12 9.18 -6.01
C MET A 86 4.63 9.06 -5.73
N GLY A 87 5.36 8.44 -6.66
CA GLY A 87 6.81 8.25 -6.54
C GLY A 87 7.25 7.27 -5.45
N ALA A 88 6.34 6.61 -4.74
CA ALA A 88 6.68 5.68 -3.67
C ALA A 88 7.44 4.45 -4.19
N ILE A 89 8.30 3.90 -3.32
CA ILE A 89 8.99 2.62 -3.52
C ILE A 89 8.28 1.57 -2.67
N ILE A 90 7.64 0.60 -3.33
CA ILE A 90 6.75 -0.36 -2.71
C ILE A 90 7.28 -1.77 -2.99
N HIS A 91 7.79 -2.44 -1.97
CA HIS A 91 8.44 -3.73 -2.10
C HIS A 91 7.89 -4.79 -1.14
N ARG A 92 7.43 -5.91 -1.68
CA ARG A 92 6.78 -7.00 -0.92
C ARG A 92 5.61 -6.48 -0.07
N VAL A 93 4.67 -5.85 -0.75
CA VAL A 93 3.45 -5.31 -0.12
C VAL A 93 2.24 -6.09 -0.60
N ARG A 94 1.33 -6.37 0.31
CA ARG A 94 0.06 -7.04 0.04
C ARG A 94 -1.09 -6.12 0.42
N PHE A 95 -1.99 -5.92 -0.53
CA PHE A 95 -3.28 -5.28 -0.34
C PHE A 95 -4.35 -6.36 -0.39
N GLU A 96 -5.07 -6.59 0.69
CA GLU A 96 -6.08 -7.64 0.80
C GLU A 96 -7.42 -7.05 1.26
N ASN A 97 -8.46 -7.24 0.45
CA ASN A 97 -9.81 -6.72 0.73
C ASN A 97 -9.82 -5.22 1.06
N CYS A 98 -9.04 -4.44 0.30
CA CYS A 98 -8.90 -3.00 0.49
C CYS A 98 -9.75 -2.20 -0.49
N LYS A 99 -10.20 -1.04 -0.03
CA LYS A 99 -10.81 -0.03 -0.88
C LYS A 99 -9.71 0.94 -1.34
N LEU A 100 -9.49 1.02 -2.66
CA LEU A 100 -8.41 1.76 -3.30
C LEU A 100 -8.94 2.84 -4.26
N ILE A 101 -10.14 3.36 -4.05
CA ILE A 101 -10.76 4.32 -4.97
C ILE A 101 -9.91 5.59 -5.05
N GLY A 102 -9.47 5.95 -6.26
CA GLY A 102 -8.72 7.18 -6.50
C GLY A 102 -7.29 7.19 -5.93
N VAL A 103 -6.75 6.04 -5.51
CA VAL A 103 -5.35 5.96 -5.05
C VAL A 103 -4.39 6.37 -6.17
N ASN A 104 -3.37 7.14 -5.84
CA ASN A 104 -2.38 7.61 -6.79
C ASN A 104 -1.05 6.86 -6.63
N PHE A 105 -0.75 5.94 -7.55
CA PHE A 105 0.55 5.27 -7.70
C PHE A 105 1.38 5.82 -8.87
N SER A 106 1.09 7.03 -9.34
CA SER A 106 1.85 7.61 -10.46
C SER A 106 3.35 7.69 -10.13
N ASP A 107 4.20 7.38 -11.09
CA ASP A 107 5.66 7.34 -10.93
C ASP A 107 6.18 6.37 -9.85
N ALA A 108 5.33 5.59 -9.22
CA ALA A 108 5.73 4.65 -8.17
C ALA A 108 6.46 3.43 -8.75
N THR A 109 7.31 2.82 -7.93
CA THR A 109 7.96 1.55 -8.24
C THR A 109 7.40 0.45 -7.34
N LEU A 110 6.65 -0.49 -7.94
CA LEU A 110 6.06 -1.64 -7.26
C LEU A 110 6.82 -2.92 -7.62
N ARG A 111 7.29 -3.64 -6.61
CA ARG A 111 7.98 -4.94 -6.79
C ARG A 111 7.49 -5.98 -5.81
N ASN A 112 7.14 -7.17 -6.32
CA ASN A 112 6.60 -8.26 -5.52
C ASN A 112 5.35 -7.83 -4.74
N CYS A 113 4.43 -7.16 -5.39
CA CYS A 113 3.19 -6.68 -4.77
C CYS A 113 2.00 -7.52 -5.23
N VAL A 114 1.04 -7.71 -4.34
CA VAL A 114 -0.19 -8.44 -4.64
C VAL A 114 -1.38 -7.63 -4.16
N PHE A 115 -2.35 -7.48 -5.04
CA PHE A 115 -3.64 -6.88 -4.75
C PHE A 115 -4.70 -7.99 -4.85
N VAL A 116 -5.35 -8.34 -3.75
CA VAL A 116 -6.33 -9.44 -3.66
C VAL A 116 -7.67 -8.92 -3.19
N ASP A 117 -8.73 -9.25 -3.89
CA ASP A 117 -10.10 -8.84 -3.56
C ASP A 117 -10.26 -7.32 -3.32
N CYS A 118 -9.46 -6.50 -4.02
CA CYS A 118 -9.49 -5.06 -3.85
C CYS A 118 -10.57 -4.40 -4.72
N TYR A 119 -11.18 -3.35 -4.19
CA TYR A 119 -12.07 -2.47 -4.93
C TYR A 119 -11.31 -1.19 -5.34
N ALA A 120 -10.84 -1.16 -6.58
CA ALA A 120 -9.87 -0.19 -7.09
C ALA A 120 -10.42 0.53 -8.34
N ASP A 121 -11.31 1.50 -8.11
CA ASP A 121 -11.87 2.33 -9.16
C ASP A 121 -11.10 3.66 -9.26
N TYR A 122 -10.82 4.14 -10.48
CA TYR A 122 -10.06 5.36 -10.75
C TYR A 122 -8.64 5.39 -10.15
N VAL A 123 -7.98 4.26 -9.99
CA VAL A 123 -6.58 4.21 -9.54
C VAL A 123 -5.65 4.70 -10.64
N ALA A 124 -4.68 5.55 -10.27
CA ALA A 124 -3.67 6.04 -11.21
C ALA A 124 -2.35 5.27 -11.05
N PHE A 125 -1.92 4.58 -12.11
CA PHE A 125 -0.61 3.95 -12.26
C PHE A 125 0.23 4.61 -13.37
N ARG A 126 0.00 5.89 -13.63
CA ARG A 126 0.69 6.62 -14.70
C ARG A 126 2.20 6.58 -14.50
N TYR A 127 2.94 6.15 -15.53
CA TYR A 127 4.40 6.05 -15.51
C TYR A 127 4.96 5.17 -14.40
N ALA A 128 4.14 4.41 -13.69
CA ALA A 128 4.58 3.49 -12.66
C ALA A 128 5.39 2.31 -13.25
N ASN A 129 6.33 1.81 -12.45
CA ASN A 129 7.12 0.62 -12.80
C ASN A 129 6.64 -0.57 -11.96
N LEU A 130 5.90 -1.47 -12.59
CA LEU A 130 5.35 -2.67 -11.95
C LEU A 130 6.15 -3.90 -12.38
N LYS A 131 6.80 -4.56 -11.42
CA LYS A 131 7.55 -5.79 -11.67
C LYS A 131 7.19 -6.87 -10.67
N TRP A 132 6.71 -8.02 -11.17
CA TRP A 132 6.18 -9.10 -10.36
C TRP A 132 5.01 -8.62 -9.48
N VAL A 133 4.01 -8.06 -10.14
CA VAL A 133 2.79 -7.57 -9.49
C VAL A 133 1.61 -8.43 -9.94
N ALA A 134 0.76 -8.79 -9.00
CA ALA A 134 -0.48 -9.49 -9.28
C ALA A 134 -1.70 -8.67 -8.84
N PHE A 135 -2.72 -8.70 -9.66
CA PHE A 135 -4.06 -8.20 -9.36
C PHE A 135 -5.00 -9.40 -9.41
N GLU A 136 -5.30 -9.97 -8.23
CA GLU A 136 -6.05 -11.23 -8.07
C GLU A 136 -7.44 -10.90 -7.55
N ALA A 137 -8.46 -11.31 -8.26
CA ALA A 137 -9.85 -11.03 -7.93
C ALA A 137 -10.08 -9.58 -7.48
N GLY A 138 -11.02 -8.89 -7.98
CA GLY A 138 -11.25 -7.49 -7.61
C GLY A 138 -11.79 -6.68 -8.79
N ALA A 139 -12.10 -5.42 -8.54
CA ALA A 139 -12.58 -4.50 -9.55
C ALA A 139 -11.57 -3.37 -9.75
N TYR A 140 -11.01 -3.25 -10.95
CA TYR A 140 -10.00 -2.24 -11.34
C TYR A 140 -10.55 -1.36 -12.47
N THR A 141 -11.77 -0.87 -12.31
CA THR A 141 -12.46 -0.09 -13.33
C THR A 141 -11.90 1.31 -13.42
N ASN A 142 -11.92 1.90 -14.62
CA ASN A 142 -11.46 3.26 -14.86
C ASN A 142 -10.02 3.57 -14.39
N SER A 143 -9.19 2.55 -14.16
CA SER A 143 -7.80 2.74 -13.73
C SER A 143 -6.91 3.13 -14.90
N ASP A 144 -5.93 4.02 -14.64
CA ASP A 144 -5.08 4.61 -15.67
C ASP A 144 -3.65 4.07 -15.58
N PHE A 145 -3.26 3.26 -16.56
CA PHE A 145 -1.91 2.70 -16.71
C PHE A 145 -1.08 3.40 -17.80
N SER A 146 -1.44 4.63 -18.20
CA SER A 146 -0.74 5.37 -19.24
C SER A 146 0.75 5.53 -18.93
N GLY A 147 1.61 5.07 -19.83
CA GLY A 147 3.06 5.12 -19.67
C GLY A 147 3.64 4.14 -18.63
N ALA A 148 2.82 3.32 -17.98
CA ALA A 148 3.30 2.34 -17.02
C ALA A 148 4.14 1.23 -17.69
N GLN A 149 5.18 0.78 -16.99
CA GLN A 149 6.00 -0.36 -17.38
C GLN A 149 5.54 -1.60 -16.61
N LEU A 150 5.08 -2.62 -17.33
CA LEU A 150 4.57 -3.86 -16.75
C LEU A 150 5.51 -5.02 -17.09
N VAL A 151 6.21 -5.56 -16.08
CA VAL A 151 7.13 -6.69 -16.23
C VAL A 151 6.70 -7.82 -15.32
N ASP A 152 6.41 -8.99 -15.90
CA ASP A 152 5.90 -10.13 -15.14
C ASP A 152 4.71 -9.74 -14.23
N THR A 153 3.81 -8.91 -14.76
CA THR A 153 2.61 -8.40 -14.09
C THR A 153 1.38 -9.07 -14.70
N TYR A 154 0.42 -9.47 -13.90
CA TYR A 154 -0.76 -10.16 -14.37
C TYR A 154 -2.04 -9.76 -13.63
N LEU A 155 -3.18 -9.94 -14.31
CA LEU A 155 -4.52 -9.77 -13.78
C LEU A 155 -5.23 -11.14 -13.85
N GLU A 156 -5.82 -11.56 -12.74
CA GLU A 156 -6.63 -12.79 -12.62
C GLU A 156 -8.04 -12.49 -12.11
#